data_bbf9e38d2629d001172c9c90de2aed1b
#
_entry.id   bbf9e38d2629d001172c9c90de2aed1b
#
_cell.length_a   1.000
_cell.length_b   1.000
_cell.length_c   1.000
_cell.angle_alpha   90.00
_cell.angle_beta   90.00
_cell.angle_gamma   90.00
#
_symmetry.space_group_name_H-M   'P 1'
#
loop_
_entity.id
_entity.type
_entity.pdbx_description
1 polymer ?
#
loop_
_entity_poly.entity_id
_entity_poly.type
_entity_poly.pdbx_seq_one_letter_code
_entity_poly.pdbx_strand_id
1 'polypeptide(L)'
;MLITAIFLSTMITLDPPAPKPVSSIQFTDLREAAGIDFEHYGERHRWCEIGPQVQGIATNEEIPAGLFEDPFEFANRHLIRMNGSGAAWIDVENDGDYDLYLVNGSGGPETTNALYLNMGDGTFLPQTRACGVLDDGEGMAVSVADYDNDGFSDMMVMNFGDFKLLHNNGDNTFTDVTKKSFPMGVDEIWYGTSSWGDFDGDGNLDVYVAGYVDLSKNNGNEGLRFPMDFVGFPNYLFHNNGDGTFTDIAKKAGVQDGFRKTMQVLVADFNDDNLPDILVGNDTDPNGLYLNRGDGTFKEFSGPSGLSSTDGSMGITWGDYNNDQMMDLYVSNYTGEADLLLTMVDNTSSNDGKVKNAIFMADFESPIIQQKTWPLVGWGTGFVDLDNDTDLDLFVAGGHLNGVSGDNRDFNVLFENTGDGKFIDSSETSGVIATGKRIHRATIFGDYDNDGKVDFYVVNNGEESYEEDSDRHGVLYHNDSTGDANYLKVRLQGTTSNRDAFGTKLKLVAGDKTQIREHVSGEGYFSSNAQEVHFGLGDAKQIDSLTITWPNGKTKIITDIKPNQTLFLVETFTP
;
A
#
# COMPACT_ATOMS: atom_id res chain seq x y z
N MET A 1 0.62 39.80 -63.09
CA MET A 1 1.30 40.35 -61.90
C MET A 1 1.31 39.25 -60.89
N LEU A 2 2.38 38.43 -60.90
CA LEU A 2 2.60 37.30 -59.97
C LEU A 2 3.26 37.86 -58.72
N ILE A 3 2.66 37.64 -57.57
CA ILE A 3 3.27 37.91 -56.26
C ILE A 3 3.88 36.61 -55.77
N THR A 4 5.20 36.54 -55.79
CA THR A 4 5.98 35.43 -55.21
C THR A 4 6.14 35.71 -53.73
N ALA A 5 5.51 34.90 -52.89
CA ALA A 5 5.72 34.94 -51.44
C ALA A 5 6.99 34.16 -51.09
N ILE A 6 7.98 34.84 -50.54
CA ILE A 6 9.20 34.24 -49.99
C ILE A 6 8.89 33.81 -48.56
N PHE A 7 8.85 32.50 -48.31
CA PHE A 7 8.85 31.96 -46.95
C PHE A 7 10.29 31.95 -46.44
N LEU A 8 10.62 32.83 -45.50
CA LEU A 8 11.81 32.73 -44.69
C LEU A 8 11.55 31.71 -43.58
N SER A 9 12.09 30.50 -43.71
CA SER A 9 12.13 29.52 -42.60
C SER A 9 13.24 29.93 -41.64
N THR A 10 12.90 30.55 -40.52
CA THR A 10 13.79 30.65 -39.37
C THR A 10 13.85 29.29 -38.74
N MET A 11 14.98 28.58 -38.91
CA MET A 11 15.34 27.43 -38.07
C MET A 11 15.49 27.95 -36.65
N ILE A 12 14.53 27.65 -35.79
CA ILE A 12 14.72 27.76 -34.35
C ILE A 12 15.65 26.61 -33.98
N THR A 13 16.91 26.91 -33.73
CA THR A 13 17.81 25.99 -33.04
C THR A 13 17.31 25.91 -31.59
N LEU A 14 16.60 24.85 -31.24
CA LEU A 14 16.35 24.54 -29.84
C LEU A 14 17.73 24.28 -29.22
N ASP A 15 18.09 25.10 -28.25
CA ASP A 15 19.20 24.80 -27.37
C ASP A 15 18.99 23.36 -26.80
N PRO A 16 20.07 22.58 -26.65
CA PRO A 16 19.94 21.31 -25.97
C PRO A 16 19.30 21.56 -24.59
N PRO A 17 18.37 20.71 -24.14
CA PRO A 17 17.76 20.86 -22.84
C PRO A 17 18.86 21.01 -21.78
N ALA A 18 18.67 21.92 -20.83
CA ALA A 18 19.58 22.04 -19.70
C ALA A 18 19.75 20.66 -19.06
N PRO A 19 20.97 20.30 -18.58
CA PRO A 19 21.15 19.05 -17.87
C PRO A 19 20.13 19.03 -16.72
N LYS A 20 19.40 17.88 -16.58
CA LYS A 20 18.50 17.68 -15.45
C LYS A 20 19.29 17.90 -14.17
N PRO A 21 18.74 18.57 -13.15
CA PRO A 21 19.37 18.61 -11.84
C PRO A 21 19.57 17.16 -11.38
N VAL A 22 20.72 16.88 -10.78
CA VAL A 22 20.97 15.56 -10.18
C VAL A 22 20.11 15.52 -8.92
N SER A 23 19.20 14.54 -8.82
CA SER A 23 18.44 14.30 -7.61
C SER A 23 19.37 14.01 -6.43
N SER A 24 19.03 14.51 -5.24
CA SER A 24 19.68 14.10 -3.99
C SER A 24 19.33 12.66 -3.62
N ILE A 25 18.17 12.19 -4.07
CA ILE A 25 17.66 10.84 -3.85
C ILE A 25 18.42 9.84 -4.71
N GLN A 26 18.97 8.81 -4.08
CA GLN A 26 19.72 7.75 -4.74
C GLN A 26 19.37 6.40 -4.12
N PHE A 27 19.24 5.37 -4.96
CA PHE A 27 18.96 4.00 -4.51
C PHE A 27 19.88 2.99 -5.18
N THR A 28 20.23 1.94 -4.41
CA THR A 28 20.92 0.74 -4.88
C THR A 28 20.10 -0.50 -4.53
N ASP A 29 19.96 -1.45 -5.45
CA ASP A 29 19.38 -2.77 -5.15
C ASP A 29 20.38 -3.59 -4.33
N LEU A 30 20.06 -3.81 -3.05
CA LEU A 30 20.87 -4.63 -2.14
C LEU A 30 20.26 -6.01 -1.85
N ARG A 31 19.18 -6.41 -2.51
CA ARG A 31 18.47 -7.67 -2.27
C ARG A 31 19.42 -8.89 -2.20
N GLU A 32 20.31 -9.04 -3.19
CA GLU A 32 21.23 -10.18 -3.22
C GLU A 32 22.29 -10.09 -2.10
N ALA A 33 22.84 -8.91 -1.84
CA ALA A 33 23.79 -8.68 -0.76
C ALA A 33 23.16 -8.88 0.63
N ALA A 34 21.89 -8.53 0.77
CA ALA A 34 21.08 -8.74 1.98
C ALA A 34 20.66 -10.21 2.18
N GLY A 35 20.88 -11.09 1.21
CA GLY A 35 20.57 -12.53 1.34
C GLY A 35 19.10 -12.88 1.09
N ILE A 36 18.33 -12.00 0.42
CA ILE A 36 16.94 -12.26 0.07
C ILE A 36 16.89 -12.95 -1.30
N ASP A 37 16.57 -14.23 -1.31
CA ASP A 37 16.52 -15.09 -2.50
C ASP A 37 15.10 -15.55 -2.89
N PHE A 38 14.09 -14.88 -2.34
CA PHE A 38 12.70 -15.21 -2.60
C PHE A 38 12.28 -14.90 -4.03
N GLU A 39 11.74 -15.91 -4.70
CA GLU A 39 11.11 -15.77 -6.01
C GLU A 39 9.59 -15.74 -5.86
N HIS A 40 8.94 -14.72 -6.37
CA HIS A 40 7.50 -14.70 -6.54
C HIS A 40 7.12 -15.55 -7.75
N TYR A 41 6.45 -16.67 -7.52
CA TYR A 41 6.09 -17.59 -8.58
C TYR A 41 4.73 -17.28 -9.22
N GLY A 42 4.74 -16.94 -10.51
CA GLY A 42 3.71 -17.39 -11.43
C GLY A 42 4.08 -18.79 -11.93
N GLU A 43 3.13 -19.65 -12.24
CA GLU A 43 3.37 -21.07 -12.60
C GLU A 43 4.30 -21.26 -13.79
N ARG A 44 5.35 -22.08 -13.63
CA ARG A 44 6.44 -22.28 -14.60
C ARG A 44 6.14 -23.25 -15.77
N HIS A 45 5.15 -24.12 -15.69
CA HIS A 45 5.30 -25.37 -16.43
C HIS A 45 4.27 -25.76 -17.50
N ARG A 46 3.14 -25.11 -17.63
CA ARG A 46 2.16 -25.51 -18.66
C ARG A 46 1.65 -24.38 -19.56
N TRP A 47 1.85 -23.14 -19.15
CA TRP A 47 1.29 -21.99 -19.84
C TRP A 47 2.13 -21.50 -21.00
N CYS A 48 3.45 -21.70 -20.93
CA CYS A 48 4.37 -21.37 -22.02
C CYS A 48 4.07 -22.09 -23.33
N GLU A 49 3.39 -23.22 -23.27
CA GLU A 49 2.98 -23.96 -24.47
C GLU A 49 1.69 -23.43 -25.11
N ILE A 50 0.94 -22.56 -24.39
CA ILE A 50 -0.39 -22.07 -24.80
C ILE A 50 -0.41 -20.55 -25.02
N GLY A 51 0.65 -19.82 -24.67
CA GLY A 51 0.74 -18.36 -24.56
C GLY A 51 0.07 -17.53 -25.65
N PRO A 52 0.25 -17.78 -26.96
CA PRO A 52 -0.42 -16.99 -27.99
C PRO A 52 -1.92 -17.28 -28.13
N GLN A 53 -2.41 -18.40 -27.58
CA GLN A 53 -3.81 -18.83 -27.73
C GLN A 53 -4.70 -18.30 -26.61
N VAL A 54 -4.11 -17.89 -25.48
CA VAL A 54 -4.84 -17.37 -24.32
C VAL A 54 -5.11 -15.87 -24.43
N GLN A 55 -4.35 -15.13 -25.23
CA GLN A 55 -4.70 -13.74 -25.60
C GLN A 55 -6.09 -13.62 -26.22
N GLY A 56 -6.71 -14.75 -26.60
CA GLY A 56 -8.06 -14.88 -27.12
C GLY A 56 -9.11 -15.34 -26.13
N ILE A 57 -8.92 -15.29 -24.80
CA ILE A 57 -10.02 -15.59 -23.86
C ILE A 57 -11.20 -14.63 -24.08
N ALA A 58 -10.95 -13.45 -24.63
CA ALA A 58 -12.00 -12.58 -25.18
C ALA A 58 -12.52 -13.04 -26.55
N THR A 59 -11.94 -14.04 -27.20
CA THR A 59 -12.36 -14.57 -28.51
C THR A 59 -12.47 -16.08 -28.39
N ASN A 60 -13.64 -16.65 -28.69
CA ASN A 60 -14.05 -18.05 -28.72
C ASN A 60 -13.06 -19.05 -29.41
N GLU A 61 -11.76 -18.97 -29.19
CA GLU A 61 -10.79 -19.93 -29.71
C GLU A 61 -10.59 -21.07 -28.71
N GLU A 62 -10.71 -22.30 -29.20
CA GLU A 62 -10.73 -23.52 -28.43
C GLU A 62 -9.44 -23.73 -27.63
N ILE A 63 -9.54 -23.72 -26.30
CA ILE A 63 -8.50 -24.23 -25.40
C ILE A 63 -8.26 -25.71 -25.75
N PRO A 64 -7.01 -26.19 -25.90
CA PRO A 64 -6.74 -27.57 -26.26
C PRO A 64 -7.44 -28.54 -25.31
N ALA A 65 -8.29 -29.41 -25.86
CA ALA A 65 -9.06 -30.38 -25.10
C ALA A 65 -8.12 -31.29 -24.25
N GLY A 66 -8.30 -31.28 -22.94
CA GLY A 66 -7.59 -32.13 -22.00
C GLY A 66 -6.50 -31.48 -21.18
N LEU A 67 -6.28 -30.13 -21.29
CA LEU A 67 -5.33 -29.41 -20.43
C LEU A 67 -5.93 -29.03 -19.09
N PHE A 68 -7.23 -28.82 -19.04
CA PHE A 68 -8.03 -28.57 -17.83
C PHE A 68 -9.32 -29.32 -17.88
N GLU A 69 -9.78 -29.77 -16.71
CA GLU A 69 -11.13 -30.33 -16.59
C GLU A 69 -12.17 -29.20 -16.79
N ASP A 70 -11.81 -27.93 -16.49
CA ASP A 70 -12.66 -26.76 -16.69
C ASP A 70 -11.82 -25.54 -17.20
N PRO A 71 -12.17 -24.94 -18.37
CA PRO A 71 -11.56 -23.70 -18.86
C PRO A 71 -11.69 -22.50 -17.91
N PHE A 72 -12.72 -22.48 -17.07
CA PHE A 72 -12.92 -21.46 -16.05
C PHE A 72 -11.89 -21.57 -14.92
N GLU A 73 -11.56 -22.79 -14.49
CA GLU A 73 -10.53 -22.99 -13.46
C GLU A 73 -9.18 -22.42 -13.90
N PHE A 74 -8.87 -22.58 -15.16
CA PHE A 74 -7.68 -22.01 -15.77
C PHE A 74 -7.63 -20.49 -15.70
N ALA A 75 -8.64 -19.83 -16.28
CA ALA A 75 -8.71 -18.38 -16.34
C ALA A 75 -8.68 -17.78 -14.93
N ASN A 76 -9.36 -18.42 -13.98
CA ASN A 76 -9.44 -17.97 -12.60
C ASN A 76 -8.07 -17.97 -11.91
N ARG A 77 -7.31 -19.06 -11.99
CA ARG A 77 -5.98 -19.13 -11.35
C ARG A 77 -5.00 -18.13 -11.94
N HIS A 78 -5.05 -17.93 -13.25
CA HIS A 78 -4.20 -16.93 -13.90
C HIS A 78 -4.52 -15.52 -13.44
N LEU A 79 -5.80 -15.13 -13.38
CA LEU A 79 -6.24 -13.81 -12.92
C LEU A 79 -5.85 -13.55 -11.46
N ILE A 80 -5.96 -14.55 -10.59
CA ILE A 80 -5.58 -14.44 -9.17
C ILE A 80 -4.10 -14.09 -9.06
N ARG A 81 -3.24 -14.81 -9.76
CA ARG A 81 -1.78 -14.61 -9.72
C ARG A 81 -1.32 -13.30 -10.32
N MET A 82 -2.09 -12.73 -11.23
CA MET A 82 -1.78 -11.44 -11.84
C MET A 82 -1.92 -10.28 -10.85
N ASN A 83 -2.82 -10.37 -9.89
CA ASN A 83 -3.14 -9.29 -8.95
C ASN A 83 -2.34 -9.35 -7.63
N GLY A 84 -1.98 -10.55 -7.11
CA GLY A 84 -1.08 -10.68 -5.95
C GLY A 84 0.35 -10.32 -6.35
N SER A 85 1.27 -10.11 -5.47
CA SER A 85 1.43 -10.48 -4.10
C SER A 85 1.78 -9.28 -3.22
N GLY A 86 1.54 -9.43 -1.92
CA GLY A 86 1.87 -8.46 -0.89
C GLY A 86 3.22 -8.69 -0.21
N ALA A 87 3.60 -7.75 0.65
CA ALA A 87 4.75 -7.84 1.54
C ALA A 87 4.49 -7.05 2.83
N ALA A 88 5.26 -7.32 3.89
CA ALA A 88 5.19 -6.56 5.12
C ALA A 88 6.56 -6.40 5.78
N TRP A 89 6.78 -5.23 6.37
CA TRP A 89 7.77 -5.07 7.43
C TRP A 89 7.12 -5.41 8.78
N ILE A 90 7.77 -6.23 9.56
CA ILE A 90 7.30 -6.69 10.88
C ILE A 90 8.50 -6.83 11.83
N ASP A 91 8.38 -6.40 13.08
CA ASP A 91 9.39 -6.62 14.13
C ASP A 91 8.95 -7.85 14.95
N VAL A 92 9.43 -9.04 14.56
CA VAL A 92 8.99 -10.32 15.11
C VAL A 92 9.46 -10.52 16.54
N GLU A 93 10.72 -10.13 16.81
CA GLU A 93 11.38 -10.28 18.10
C GLU A 93 11.18 -9.10 19.05
N ASN A 94 10.59 -8.00 18.61
CA ASN A 94 10.52 -6.73 19.35
C ASN A 94 11.91 -6.15 19.69
N ASP A 95 12.89 -6.35 18.80
CA ASP A 95 14.26 -5.89 18.99
C ASP A 95 14.55 -4.53 18.32
N GLY A 96 13.63 -4.09 17.49
CA GLY A 96 13.68 -2.80 16.82
C GLY A 96 14.15 -2.84 15.38
N ASP A 97 14.55 -4.01 14.88
CA ASP A 97 14.93 -4.25 13.51
C ASP A 97 13.73 -4.85 12.74
N TYR A 98 13.42 -4.31 11.56
CA TYR A 98 12.28 -4.82 10.80
C TYR A 98 12.66 -6.05 9.99
N ASP A 99 11.88 -7.12 10.18
CA ASP A 99 11.90 -8.35 9.42
C ASP A 99 11.03 -8.24 8.17
N LEU A 100 11.29 -9.09 7.18
CA LEU A 100 10.60 -9.06 5.89
C LEU A 100 9.70 -10.30 5.72
N TYR A 101 8.40 -10.09 5.62
CA TYR A 101 7.44 -11.13 5.21
C TYR A 101 6.99 -10.94 3.77
N LEU A 102 7.09 -11.99 2.96
CA LEU A 102 6.79 -11.98 1.53
C LEU A 102 5.68 -12.99 1.22
N VAL A 103 4.62 -12.51 0.59
CA VAL A 103 3.46 -13.32 0.18
C VAL A 103 3.69 -13.89 -1.21
N ASN A 104 3.37 -15.17 -1.41
CA ASN A 104 3.46 -15.85 -2.70
C ASN A 104 2.09 -16.08 -3.31
N GLY A 105 1.86 -15.56 -4.52
CA GLY A 105 0.58 -15.63 -5.22
C GLY A 105 0.25 -16.96 -5.91
N SER A 106 1.16 -17.94 -5.92
CA SER A 106 0.96 -19.13 -6.76
C SER A 106 0.41 -20.35 -6.07
N GLY A 107 0.31 -20.36 -4.74
CA GLY A 107 -0.18 -21.52 -3.97
C GLY A 107 0.55 -22.85 -4.25
N GLY A 108 0.75 -23.65 -3.22
CA GLY A 108 1.35 -24.98 -3.31
C GLY A 108 2.56 -25.18 -2.41
N PRO A 109 2.93 -26.44 -2.12
CA PRO A 109 3.91 -26.76 -1.09
C PRO A 109 5.36 -26.31 -1.39
N GLU A 110 5.65 -25.96 -2.65
CA GLU A 110 6.98 -25.47 -3.07
C GLU A 110 7.02 -23.97 -3.27
N THR A 111 5.89 -23.28 -3.11
CA THR A 111 5.69 -21.85 -3.38
C THR A 111 5.02 -21.16 -2.19
N THR A 112 5.52 -21.45 -0.98
CA THR A 112 5.00 -20.88 0.25
C THR A 112 5.42 -19.42 0.42
N ASN A 113 4.69 -18.67 1.25
CA ASN A 113 5.14 -17.38 1.76
C ASN A 113 6.50 -17.51 2.46
N ALA A 114 7.23 -16.42 2.63
CA ALA A 114 8.54 -16.42 3.27
C ALA A 114 8.68 -15.35 4.34
N LEU A 115 9.35 -15.70 5.45
CA LEU A 115 9.79 -14.78 6.48
C LEU A 115 11.32 -14.77 6.53
N TYR A 116 11.88 -13.59 6.51
CA TYR A 116 13.30 -13.31 6.63
C TYR A 116 13.53 -12.45 7.87
N LEU A 117 14.27 -12.97 8.85
CA LEU A 117 14.65 -12.19 10.03
C LEU A 117 15.83 -11.28 9.71
N ASN A 118 15.74 -10.03 10.12
CA ASN A 118 16.81 -9.06 10.04
C ASN A 118 17.88 -9.37 11.09
N MET A 119 19.13 -9.34 10.68
CA MET A 119 20.26 -9.69 11.59
C MET A 119 20.90 -8.45 12.22
N GLY A 120 20.33 -7.26 12.02
CA GLY A 120 20.83 -5.98 12.52
C GLY A 120 22.14 -5.50 11.87
N ASP A 121 22.57 -6.14 10.80
CA ASP A 121 23.77 -5.78 10.03
C ASP A 121 23.50 -5.54 8.54
N GLY A 122 22.23 -5.34 8.20
CA GLY A 122 21.74 -5.15 6.82
C GLY A 122 21.55 -6.46 6.05
N THR A 123 21.69 -7.63 6.71
CA THR A 123 21.43 -8.94 6.10
C THR A 123 20.22 -9.63 6.72
N PHE A 124 19.61 -10.54 5.95
CA PHE A 124 18.41 -11.27 6.33
C PHE A 124 18.63 -12.78 6.33
N LEU A 125 17.99 -13.48 7.26
CA LEU A 125 18.05 -14.92 7.40
C LEU A 125 16.68 -15.56 7.19
N PRO A 126 16.48 -16.45 6.20
CA PRO A 126 15.19 -17.10 5.98
C PRO A 126 14.81 -18.02 7.15
N GLN A 127 13.63 -17.81 7.75
CA GLN A 127 13.16 -18.52 8.95
C GLN A 127 11.72 -19.06 8.82
N THR A 128 11.13 -19.04 7.66
CA THR A 128 9.72 -19.37 7.41
C THR A 128 9.23 -20.64 8.11
N ARG A 129 10.00 -21.74 8.03
CA ARG A 129 9.62 -23.01 8.68
C ARG A 129 9.83 -22.99 10.20
N ALA A 130 10.91 -22.35 10.65
CA ALA A 130 11.23 -22.30 12.07
C ALA A 130 10.22 -21.45 12.83
N CYS A 131 9.78 -20.34 12.22
CA CYS A 131 8.78 -19.46 12.81
C CYS A 131 7.33 -19.94 12.65
N GLY A 132 7.06 -21.00 11.87
CA GLY A 132 5.71 -21.56 11.75
C GLY A 132 4.74 -20.76 10.86
N VAL A 133 5.26 -19.88 9.99
CA VAL A 133 4.47 -19.00 9.11
C VAL A 133 4.29 -19.57 7.70
N LEU A 134 4.44 -20.88 7.54
CA LEU A 134 4.20 -21.52 6.26
C LEU A 134 2.74 -21.35 5.84
N ASP A 135 2.55 -20.74 4.68
CA ASP A 135 1.28 -20.65 4.00
C ASP A 135 1.46 -21.09 2.54
N ASP A 136 0.70 -22.11 2.13
CA ASP A 136 0.69 -22.67 0.79
C ASP A 136 -0.57 -22.28 0.00
N GLY A 137 -1.32 -21.28 0.50
CA GLY A 137 -2.44 -20.65 -0.18
C GLY A 137 -2.02 -19.83 -1.40
N GLU A 138 -2.99 -19.45 -2.24
CA GLU A 138 -2.79 -18.46 -3.30
C GLU A 138 -2.86 -17.06 -2.66
N GLY A 139 -1.70 -16.61 -2.16
CA GLY A 139 -1.59 -15.42 -1.31
C GLY A 139 -1.79 -14.13 -2.08
N MET A 140 -2.47 -13.17 -1.44
CA MET A 140 -2.78 -11.86 -2.01
C MET A 140 -2.09 -10.74 -1.22
N ALA A 141 -2.43 -10.60 0.04
CA ALA A 141 -2.02 -9.48 0.88
C ALA A 141 -1.61 -9.94 2.27
N VAL A 142 -0.95 -9.04 3.00
CA VAL A 142 -0.67 -9.19 4.42
C VAL A 142 -0.85 -7.86 5.14
N SER A 143 -1.46 -7.90 6.32
CA SER A 143 -1.52 -6.77 7.24
C SER A 143 -0.98 -7.16 8.61
N VAL A 144 -0.29 -6.22 9.26
CA VAL A 144 0.41 -6.41 10.53
C VAL A 144 -0.26 -5.58 11.61
N ALA A 145 -0.56 -6.21 12.77
CA ALA A 145 -1.08 -5.53 13.96
C ALA A 145 -0.94 -6.40 15.21
N ASP A 146 -0.79 -5.81 16.39
CA ASP A 146 -0.94 -6.46 17.68
C ASP A 146 -2.44 -6.50 18.05
N TYR A 147 -3.18 -7.52 17.51
CA TYR A 147 -4.65 -7.55 17.61
C TYR A 147 -5.15 -7.90 19.01
N ASP A 148 -4.34 -8.57 19.85
CA ASP A 148 -4.73 -8.98 21.21
C ASP A 148 -4.04 -8.19 22.32
N ASN A 149 -3.28 -7.14 21.96
CA ASN A 149 -2.59 -6.22 22.83
C ASN A 149 -1.53 -6.90 23.74
N ASP A 150 -0.93 -8.01 23.31
CA ASP A 150 0.09 -8.72 24.08
C ASP A 150 1.50 -8.14 23.93
N GLY A 151 1.70 -7.29 22.93
CA GLY A 151 2.94 -6.55 22.67
C GLY A 151 3.81 -7.15 21.59
N PHE A 152 3.33 -8.14 20.88
CA PHE A 152 3.99 -8.70 19.72
C PHE A 152 3.11 -8.51 18.48
N SER A 153 3.74 -8.15 17.38
CA SER A 153 3.01 -7.95 16.12
C SER A 153 2.56 -9.28 15.52
N ASP A 154 1.28 -9.38 15.21
CA ASP A 154 0.63 -10.49 14.53
C ASP A 154 0.48 -10.22 13.04
N MET A 155 0.11 -11.23 12.27
CA MET A 155 -0.13 -11.09 10.82
C MET A 155 -1.49 -11.63 10.41
N MET A 156 -2.20 -10.88 9.56
CA MET A 156 -3.36 -11.37 8.83
C MET A 156 -3.00 -11.52 7.36
N VAL A 157 -2.97 -12.76 6.88
CA VAL A 157 -2.57 -13.12 5.51
C VAL A 157 -3.81 -13.42 4.69
N MET A 158 -4.05 -12.67 3.62
CA MET A 158 -5.17 -12.83 2.71
C MET A 158 -4.80 -13.77 1.56
N ASN A 159 -5.67 -14.70 1.26
CA ASN A 159 -5.53 -15.63 0.14
C ASN A 159 -6.77 -15.60 -0.76
N PHE A 160 -6.65 -16.24 -1.90
CA PHE A 160 -7.81 -16.70 -2.62
C PHE A 160 -8.38 -17.95 -1.92
N GLY A 161 -9.63 -17.88 -1.52
CA GLY A 161 -10.35 -18.97 -0.86
C GLY A 161 -10.40 -18.87 0.67
N ASP A 162 -9.40 -18.28 1.32
CA ASP A 162 -9.38 -18.09 2.77
C ASP A 162 -8.52 -16.90 3.20
N PHE A 163 -8.40 -16.70 4.50
CA PHE A 163 -7.35 -15.90 5.11
C PHE A 163 -6.84 -16.58 6.39
N LYS A 164 -5.65 -16.20 6.84
CA LYS A 164 -5.09 -16.69 8.10
C LYS A 164 -4.80 -15.54 9.06
N LEU A 165 -5.11 -15.76 10.34
CA LEU A 165 -4.63 -14.93 11.43
C LEU A 165 -3.53 -15.70 12.15
N LEU A 166 -2.30 -15.22 12.03
CA LEU A 166 -1.09 -15.79 12.61
C LEU A 166 -0.70 -15.00 13.86
N HIS A 167 -0.93 -15.60 15.02
CA HIS A 167 -0.58 -15.01 16.31
C HIS A 167 0.89 -15.22 16.63
N ASN A 168 1.61 -14.15 16.96
CA ASN A 168 3.00 -14.17 17.38
C ASN A 168 3.10 -14.63 18.85
N ASN A 169 3.77 -15.74 19.11
CA ASN A 169 3.86 -16.32 20.45
C ASN A 169 4.89 -15.61 21.35
N GLY A 170 5.60 -14.58 20.87
CA GLY A 170 6.65 -13.86 21.59
C GLY A 170 7.95 -14.66 21.77
N ASP A 171 8.13 -15.74 21.03
CA ASP A 171 9.32 -16.60 21.05
C ASP A 171 9.86 -16.88 19.63
N ASN A 172 9.60 -15.96 18.70
CA ASN A 172 9.93 -16.02 17.26
C ASN A 172 9.15 -17.11 16.52
N THR A 173 8.03 -17.54 17.07
CA THR A 173 7.13 -18.49 16.40
C THR A 173 5.71 -17.95 16.33
N PHE A 174 4.97 -18.42 15.32
CA PHE A 174 3.58 -18.04 15.11
C PHE A 174 2.67 -19.26 15.21
N THR A 175 1.44 -19.01 15.65
CA THR A 175 0.37 -20.00 15.70
C THR A 175 -0.80 -19.54 14.82
N ASP A 176 -1.24 -20.37 13.87
CA ASP A 176 -2.49 -20.12 13.15
C ASP A 176 -3.68 -20.25 14.11
N VAL A 177 -4.30 -19.11 14.41
CA VAL A 177 -5.46 -19.00 15.31
C VAL A 177 -6.77 -18.73 14.58
N THR A 178 -6.77 -18.71 13.26
CA THR A 178 -7.92 -18.36 12.39
C THR A 178 -9.21 -19.04 12.84
N LYS A 179 -9.17 -20.35 12.98
CA LYS A 179 -10.36 -21.13 13.35
C LYS A 179 -10.88 -20.83 14.75
N LYS A 180 -10.00 -20.44 15.68
CA LYS A 180 -10.37 -20.03 17.04
C LYS A 180 -10.95 -18.62 17.02
N SER A 181 -10.30 -17.72 16.31
CA SER A 181 -10.64 -16.29 16.29
C SER A 181 -11.89 -15.98 15.44
N PHE A 182 -12.15 -16.79 14.42
CA PHE A 182 -13.36 -16.66 13.58
C PHE A 182 -14.26 -17.91 13.69
N PRO A 183 -14.98 -18.08 14.81
CA PRO A 183 -15.78 -19.30 15.08
C PRO A 183 -16.98 -19.46 14.15
N MET A 184 -17.41 -18.40 13.43
CA MET A 184 -18.43 -18.46 12.39
C MET A 184 -17.90 -19.13 11.10
N GLY A 185 -16.57 -19.34 10.99
CA GLY A 185 -15.89 -19.75 9.78
C GLY A 185 -15.42 -18.58 8.93
N VAL A 186 -14.63 -18.87 7.94
CA VAL A 186 -14.15 -17.96 6.90
C VAL A 186 -14.80 -18.36 5.59
N ASP A 187 -15.37 -17.42 4.86
CA ASP A 187 -15.99 -17.70 3.57
C ASP A 187 -14.93 -18.02 2.51
N GLU A 188 -15.23 -18.94 1.59
CA GLU A 188 -14.34 -19.25 0.46
C GLU A 188 -14.55 -18.22 -0.66
N ILE A 189 -13.86 -17.08 -0.56
CA ILE A 189 -13.96 -15.98 -1.52
C ILE A 189 -12.58 -15.47 -1.95
N TRP A 190 -12.54 -14.61 -2.94
CA TRP A 190 -11.32 -13.87 -3.26
C TRP A 190 -11.22 -12.65 -2.35
N TYR A 191 -10.33 -12.73 -1.38
CA TYR A 191 -10.00 -11.61 -0.50
C TYR A 191 -9.01 -10.65 -1.19
N GLY A 192 -9.25 -9.35 -1.07
CA GLY A 192 -8.31 -8.30 -1.48
C GLY A 192 -7.27 -8.07 -0.39
N THR A 193 -7.50 -7.07 0.43
CA THR A 193 -6.62 -6.70 1.55
C THR A 193 -7.40 -6.56 2.86
N SER A 194 -6.69 -6.27 3.95
CA SER A 194 -7.29 -5.90 5.23
C SER A 194 -6.59 -4.69 5.83
N SER A 195 -7.32 -3.94 6.67
CA SER A 195 -6.80 -2.79 7.40
C SER A 195 -7.39 -2.74 8.80
N TRP A 196 -6.56 -2.37 9.78
CA TRP A 196 -6.88 -2.39 11.19
C TRP A 196 -7.27 -1.01 11.71
N GLY A 197 -8.19 -0.97 12.67
CA GLY A 197 -8.59 0.26 13.37
C GLY A 197 -9.45 -0.05 14.57
N ASP A 198 -9.39 0.78 15.59
CA ASP A 198 -10.27 0.73 16.77
C ASP A 198 -11.53 1.58 16.49
N PHE A 199 -12.54 0.97 15.81
CA PHE A 199 -13.68 1.72 15.29
C PHE A 199 -14.71 2.13 16.33
N ASP A 200 -14.69 1.54 17.53
CA ASP A 200 -15.62 1.88 18.60
C ASP A 200 -14.94 2.49 19.84
N GLY A 201 -13.61 2.62 19.81
CA GLY A 201 -12.81 3.28 20.84
C GLY A 201 -12.65 2.45 22.11
N ASP A 202 -12.74 1.11 22.02
CA ASP A 202 -12.63 0.21 23.17
C ASP A 202 -11.19 -0.22 23.50
N GLY A 203 -10.23 0.13 22.61
CA GLY A 203 -8.80 -0.16 22.75
C GLY A 203 -8.37 -1.48 22.11
N ASN A 204 -9.29 -2.24 21.51
CA ASN A 204 -8.97 -3.42 20.73
C ASN A 204 -9.01 -3.09 19.23
N LEU A 205 -8.12 -3.65 18.46
CA LEU A 205 -8.12 -3.44 17.02
C LEU A 205 -9.17 -4.33 16.35
N ASP A 206 -10.12 -3.71 15.69
CA ASP A 206 -11.03 -4.33 14.73
C ASP A 206 -10.33 -4.44 13.36
N VAL A 207 -10.86 -5.26 12.46
CA VAL A 207 -10.32 -5.39 11.11
C VAL A 207 -11.37 -5.28 10.02
N TYR A 208 -11.13 -4.39 9.07
CA TYR A 208 -11.92 -4.30 7.84
C TYR A 208 -11.25 -5.12 6.74
N VAL A 209 -12.02 -6.01 6.11
CA VAL A 209 -11.51 -6.98 5.13
C VAL A 209 -12.23 -6.80 3.81
N ALA A 210 -11.46 -6.64 2.75
CA ALA A 210 -11.94 -6.45 1.39
C ALA A 210 -12.38 -7.77 0.74
N GLY A 211 -13.59 -7.82 0.19
CA GLY A 211 -14.03 -8.83 -0.75
C GLY A 211 -13.82 -8.33 -2.18
N TYR A 212 -13.11 -9.10 -3.01
CA TYR A 212 -12.83 -8.69 -4.38
C TYR A 212 -13.83 -9.27 -5.38
N VAL A 213 -13.44 -10.07 -6.32
CA VAL A 213 -14.28 -10.53 -7.44
C VAL A 213 -14.86 -11.91 -7.19
N ASP A 214 -16.16 -12.06 -7.41
CA ASP A 214 -16.85 -13.36 -7.49
C ASP A 214 -16.77 -13.90 -8.92
N LEU A 215 -15.76 -14.71 -9.19
CA LEU A 215 -15.54 -15.31 -10.51
C LEU A 215 -16.66 -16.26 -10.94
N SER A 216 -17.53 -16.70 -10.03
CA SER A 216 -18.68 -17.55 -10.32
C SER A 216 -19.90 -16.77 -10.84
N LYS A 217 -19.90 -15.43 -10.70
CA LYS A 217 -21.02 -14.56 -11.05
C LYS A 217 -20.60 -13.47 -12.04
N ASN A 218 -21.09 -13.58 -13.26
CA ASN A 218 -20.98 -12.50 -14.24
C ASN A 218 -22.28 -11.69 -14.34
N ASN A 219 -22.20 -10.48 -14.89
CA ASN A 219 -23.34 -9.59 -15.09
C ASN A 219 -24.18 -9.91 -16.35
N GLY A 220 -23.99 -11.09 -16.96
CA GLY A 220 -24.76 -11.59 -18.11
C GLY A 220 -24.16 -11.24 -19.47
N ASN A 221 -22.96 -10.70 -19.54
CA ASN A 221 -22.25 -10.46 -20.80
C ASN A 221 -21.58 -11.77 -21.32
N GLU A 222 -21.66 -12.01 -22.63
CA GLU A 222 -21.05 -13.19 -23.25
C GLU A 222 -19.53 -13.07 -23.47
N GLY A 223 -18.99 -11.84 -23.51
CA GLY A 223 -17.57 -11.55 -23.63
C GLY A 223 -17.05 -11.09 -22.28
N LEU A 224 -16.46 -11.99 -21.52
CA LEU A 224 -16.01 -11.71 -20.16
C LEU A 224 -14.77 -10.80 -20.16
N ARG A 225 -14.94 -9.56 -19.74
CA ARG A 225 -13.86 -8.59 -19.51
C ARG A 225 -13.61 -8.53 -18.00
N PHE A 226 -12.45 -8.96 -17.60
CA PHE A 226 -12.06 -8.87 -16.19
C PHE A 226 -11.60 -7.43 -15.86
N PRO A 227 -12.00 -6.91 -14.70
CA PRO A 227 -13.04 -7.40 -13.76
C PRO A 227 -14.44 -6.84 -14.06
N MET A 228 -14.61 -6.04 -15.11
CA MET A 228 -15.80 -5.23 -15.42
C MET A 228 -17.09 -6.03 -15.53
N ASP A 229 -17.03 -7.26 -16.04
CA ASP A 229 -18.20 -8.09 -16.29
C ASP A 229 -18.49 -9.06 -15.13
N PHE A 230 -17.74 -8.95 -14.02
CA PHE A 230 -17.93 -9.73 -12.81
C PHE A 230 -18.55 -8.91 -11.67
N VAL A 231 -19.12 -9.62 -10.70
CA VAL A 231 -19.69 -9.04 -9.47
C VAL A 231 -18.66 -9.14 -8.35
N GLY A 232 -18.57 -8.16 -7.49
CA GLY A 232 -17.70 -8.22 -6.31
C GLY A 232 -18.34 -8.98 -5.15
N PHE A 233 -17.52 -9.39 -4.19
CA PHE A 233 -17.96 -9.86 -2.88
C PHE A 233 -18.20 -8.68 -1.94
N PRO A 234 -19.13 -8.80 -0.96
CA PRO A 234 -19.25 -7.78 0.07
C PRO A 234 -18.03 -7.77 0.98
N ASN A 235 -17.70 -6.59 1.51
CA ASN A 235 -16.63 -6.43 2.50
C ASN A 235 -17.13 -6.82 3.90
N TYR A 236 -16.18 -7.14 4.78
CA TYR A 236 -16.42 -7.50 6.18
C TYR A 236 -15.86 -6.43 7.12
N LEU A 237 -16.51 -6.25 8.25
CA LEU A 237 -15.96 -5.54 9.39
C LEU A 237 -16.05 -6.46 10.60
N PHE A 238 -14.91 -7.02 10.98
CA PHE A 238 -14.79 -7.91 12.11
C PHE A 238 -14.47 -7.12 13.38
N HIS A 239 -15.46 -6.99 14.27
CA HIS A 239 -15.27 -6.40 15.59
C HIS A 239 -14.55 -7.38 16.51
N ASN A 240 -13.50 -6.92 17.15
CA ASN A 240 -12.71 -7.67 18.13
C ASN A 240 -13.45 -7.71 19.48
N ASN A 241 -13.85 -8.90 19.92
CA ASN A 241 -14.61 -9.06 21.16
C ASN A 241 -13.75 -8.92 22.44
N GLY A 242 -12.43 -8.69 22.31
CA GLY A 242 -11.47 -8.58 23.43
C GLY A 242 -11.15 -9.91 24.11
N ASP A 243 -11.59 -11.04 23.57
CA ASP A 243 -11.33 -12.39 24.07
C ASP A 243 -10.58 -13.29 23.07
N GLY A 244 -10.00 -12.67 22.04
CA GLY A 244 -9.30 -13.31 20.93
C GLY A 244 -10.25 -13.86 19.85
N THR A 245 -11.54 -13.48 19.88
CA THR A 245 -12.53 -13.82 18.84
C THR A 245 -13.09 -12.57 18.17
N PHE A 246 -13.58 -12.73 16.93
CA PHE A 246 -14.15 -11.66 16.14
C PHE A 246 -15.60 -11.93 15.75
N THR A 247 -16.37 -10.85 15.54
CA THR A 247 -17.76 -10.88 15.10
C THR A 247 -17.96 -9.98 13.87
N ASP A 248 -18.46 -10.50 12.75
CA ASP A 248 -18.81 -9.67 11.60
C ASP A 248 -19.98 -8.74 11.89
N ILE A 249 -19.72 -7.43 11.81
CA ILE A 249 -20.70 -6.37 12.01
C ILE A 249 -20.91 -5.50 10.77
N ALA A 250 -20.25 -5.79 9.62
CA ALA A 250 -20.26 -4.94 8.43
C ALA A 250 -21.66 -4.54 7.96
N LYS A 251 -22.59 -5.50 7.97
CA LYS A 251 -23.99 -5.24 7.60
C LYS A 251 -24.68 -4.29 8.56
N LYS A 252 -24.47 -4.45 9.87
CA LYS A 252 -25.04 -3.60 10.91
C LYS A 252 -24.43 -2.20 10.86
N ALA A 253 -23.14 -2.13 10.67
CA ALA A 253 -22.38 -0.90 10.55
C ALA A 253 -22.67 -0.13 9.25
N GLY A 254 -23.15 -0.81 8.20
CA GLY A 254 -23.47 -0.23 6.90
C GLY A 254 -22.28 -0.04 5.99
N VAL A 255 -21.26 -0.90 6.12
CA VAL A 255 -19.96 -0.78 5.41
C VAL A 255 -19.62 -1.98 4.53
N GLN A 256 -20.60 -2.80 4.13
CA GLN A 256 -20.37 -3.94 3.25
C GLN A 256 -19.92 -3.54 1.83
N ASP A 257 -19.99 -2.26 1.47
CA ASP A 257 -19.72 -1.69 0.13
C ASP A 257 -20.50 -2.33 -1.03
N GLY A 258 -21.56 -3.04 -0.70
CA GLY A 258 -22.42 -3.72 -1.68
C GLY A 258 -21.74 -4.92 -2.32
N PHE A 259 -21.65 -4.90 -3.67
CA PHE A 259 -21.00 -5.93 -4.48
C PHE A 259 -19.93 -5.31 -5.39
N ARG A 260 -19.25 -4.28 -4.88
CA ARG A 260 -18.13 -3.64 -5.57
C ARG A 260 -16.87 -4.48 -5.41
N LYS A 261 -15.92 -4.26 -6.27
CA LYS A 261 -14.68 -5.05 -6.34
C LYS A 261 -13.57 -4.33 -5.58
N THR A 262 -13.57 -4.49 -4.24
CA THR A 262 -12.61 -3.78 -3.40
C THR A 262 -11.22 -4.42 -3.49
N MET A 263 -10.23 -3.63 -3.91
CA MET A 263 -8.82 -4.03 -3.92
C MET A 263 -8.08 -3.49 -2.71
N GLN A 264 -8.21 -2.21 -2.39
CA GLN A 264 -7.45 -1.56 -1.33
C GLN A 264 -8.35 -0.95 -0.27
N VAL A 265 -7.88 -0.96 0.97
CA VAL A 265 -8.53 -0.34 2.12
C VAL A 265 -7.52 0.50 2.87
N LEU A 266 -7.90 1.73 3.20
CA LEU A 266 -7.16 2.61 4.09
C LEU A 266 -8.06 3.01 5.26
N VAL A 267 -7.57 2.84 6.49
CA VAL A 267 -8.22 3.30 7.71
C VAL A 267 -7.49 4.52 8.26
N ALA A 268 -8.15 5.67 8.26
CA ALA A 268 -7.61 6.94 8.73
C ALA A 268 -8.75 7.86 9.21
N ASP A 269 -8.42 8.94 9.91
CA ASP A 269 -9.40 9.97 10.27
C ASP A 269 -9.50 11.02 9.15
N PHE A 270 -10.29 10.72 8.12
CA PHE A 270 -10.42 11.56 6.93
C PHE A 270 -11.08 12.92 7.19
N ASN A 271 -11.81 13.08 8.28
CA ASN A 271 -12.56 14.30 8.58
C ASN A 271 -12.07 15.03 9.83
N ASP A 272 -10.95 14.61 10.42
CA ASP A 272 -10.32 15.18 11.62
C ASP A 272 -11.26 15.26 12.85
N ASP A 273 -12.04 14.19 13.08
CA ASP A 273 -12.93 14.09 14.26
C ASP A 273 -12.44 13.11 15.34
N ASN A 274 -11.26 12.52 15.16
CA ASN A 274 -10.58 11.50 15.96
C ASN A 274 -11.31 10.15 16.00
N LEU A 275 -12.09 9.83 14.99
CA LEU A 275 -12.65 8.51 14.79
C LEU A 275 -12.05 7.90 13.51
N PRO A 276 -11.64 6.64 13.52
CA PRO A 276 -11.14 6.02 12.30
C PRO A 276 -12.30 5.81 11.31
N ASP A 277 -12.10 6.33 10.10
CA ASP A 277 -12.98 6.18 8.95
C ASP A 277 -12.44 5.08 8.02
N ILE A 278 -13.20 4.69 7.00
CA ILE A 278 -12.83 3.66 6.04
C ILE A 278 -12.90 4.22 4.62
N LEU A 279 -11.78 4.20 3.90
CA LEU A 279 -11.72 4.43 2.46
C LEU A 279 -11.47 3.09 1.76
N VAL A 280 -12.29 2.77 0.76
CA VAL A 280 -12.11 1.58 -0.08
C VAL A 280 -11.84 2.00 -1.53
N GLY A 281 -10.76 1.49 -2.09
CA GLY A 281 -10.42 1.59 -3.51
C GLY A 281 -11.01 0.42 -4.26
N ASN A 282 -11.89 0.70 -5.21
CA ASN A 282 -12.61 -0.30 -5.98
C ASN A 282 -12.07 -0.37 -7.41
N ASP A 283 -11.90 -1.58 -7.94
CA ASP A 283 -11.49 -1.82 -9.30
C ASP A 283 -12.70 -1.73 -10.25
N THR A 284 -12.74 -0.66 -11.06
CA THR A 284 -13.81 -0.37 -12.04
C THR A 284 -15.21 -0.14 -11.44
N ASP A 285 -15.30 0.05 -10.14
CA ASP A 285 -16.51 0.45 -9.42
C ASP A 285 -16.25 1.75 -8.63
N PRO A 286 -17.28 2.52 -8.24
CA PRO A 286 -17.07 3.74 -7.45
C PRO A 286 -16.34 3.44 -6.14
N ASN A 287 -15.26 4.19 -5.85
CA ASN A 287 -14.62 4.15 -4.54
C ASN A 287 -15.58 4.55 -3.42
N GLY A 288 -15.37 4.01 -2.23
CA GLY A 288 -16.24 4.22 -1.07
C GLY A 288 -15.53 4.93 0.07
N LEU A 289 -16.09 6.03 0.58
CA LEU A 289 -15.69 6.64 1.85
C LEU A 289 -16.82 6.50 2.87
N TYR A 290 -16.48 5.91 4.00
CA TYR A 290 -17.39 5.66 5.12
C TYR A 290 -16.92 6.38 6.36
N LEU A 291 -17.58 7.50 6.71
CA LEU A 291 -17.28 8.29 7.90
C LEU A 291 -17.90 7.66 9.15
N ASN A 292 -17.09 7.39 10.16
CA ASN A 292 -17.51 6.83 11.43
C ASN A 292 -18.38 7.83 12.21
N ARG A 293 -19.44 7.34 12.86
CA ARG A 293 -20.35 8.17 13.68
C ARG A 293 -20.12 8.04 15.17
N GLY A 294 -19.18 7.19 15.59
CA GLY A 294 -18.93 6.88 17.00
C GLY A 294 -20.05 6.13 17.70
N ASP A 295 -20.99 5.55 16.95
CA ASP A 295 -22.11 4.76 17.49
C ASP A 295 -22.16 3.33 16.94
N GLY A 296 -21.05 2.88 16.34
CA GLY A 296 -20.91 1.59 15.68
C GLY A 296 -21.57 1.54 14.30
N THR A 297 -21.91 2.70 13.72
CA THR A 297 -22.39 2.84 12.34
C THR A 297 -21.60 3.88 11.58
N PHE A 298 -21.63 3.79 10.25
CA PHE A 298 -20.92 4.71 9.36
C PHE A 298 -21.88 5.45 8.44
N LYS A 299 -21.41 6.60 7.94
CA LYS A 299 -22.08 7.39 6.91
C LYS A 299 -21.30 7.28 5.62
N GLU A 300 -21.93 6.71 4.59
CA GLU A 300 -21.36 6.77 3.23
C GLU A 300 -21.26 8.23 2.78
N PHE A 301 -20.06 8.63 2.34
CA PHE A 301 -19.73 10.02 1.99
C PHE A 301 -18.96 10.14 0.68
N SER A 302 -18.83 9.09 -0.11
CA SER A 302 -18.01 9.00 -1.32
C SER A 302 -18.33 10.08 -2.36
N GLY A 303 -19.60 10.25 -2.70
CA GLY A 303 -20.04 11.25 -3.68
C GLY A 303 -19.72 12.69 -3.23
N PRO A 304 -20.12 13.11 -2.02
CA PRO A 304 -19.80 14.45 -1.52
C PRO A 304 -18.32 14.72 -1.31
N SER A 305 -17.51 13.68 -0.99
CA SER A 305 -16.07 13.84 -0.76
C SER A 305 -15.26 14.09 -2.04
N GLY A 306 -15.80 13.77 -3.22
CA GLY A 306 -15.03 13.79 -4.46
C GLY A 306 -14.26 12.50 -4.78
N LEU A 307 -14.38 11.46 -3.92
CA LEU A 307 -13.61 10.22 -4.02
C LEU A 307 -14.29 9.10 -4.82
N SER A 308 -15.51 9.30 -5.32
CA SER A 308 -16.29 8.28 -6.03
C SER A 308 -15.84 8.05 -7.48
N SER A 309 -14.53 8.02 -7.76
CA SER A 309 -14.00 7.60 -9.07
C SER A 309 -14.42 6.16 -9.38
N THR A 310 -14.58 5.85 -10.66
CA THR A 310 -14.88 4.51 -11.17
C THR A 310 -13.72 3.92 -11.95
N ASP A 311 -12.53 4.49 -11.78
CA ASP A 311 -11.29 3.98 -12.37
C ASP A 311 -10.84 2.69 -11.66
N GLY A 312 -9.90 1.98 -12.23
CA GLY A 312 -9.34 0.77 -11.63
C GLY A 312 -8.37 1.14 -10.51
N SER A 313 -8.90 1.45 -9.31
CA SER A 313 -8.09 1.89 -8.17
C SER A 313 -7.32 0.74 -7.55
N MET A 314 -5.99 0.91 -7.40
CA MET A 314 -5.05 -0.10 -6.88
C MET A 314 -4.45 0.35 -5.53
N GLY A 315 -3.31 1.05 -5.54
CA GLY A 315 -2.65 1.56 -4.34
C GLY A 315 -3.22 2.88 -3.87
N ILE A 316 -3.20 3.07 -2.55
CA ILE A 316 -3.64 4.31 -1.89
C ILE A 316 -2.59 4.73 -0.89
N THR A 317 -2.22 6.02 -0.87
CA THR A 317 -1.35 6.59 0.16
C THR A 317 -1.91 7.91 0.70
N TRP A 318 -1.54 8.24 1.94
CA TRP A 318 -2.08 9.30 2.78
C TRP A 318 -0.97 10.17 3.36
N GLY A 319 -0.97 11.47 3.08
CA GLY A 319 0.09 12.38 3.56
C GLY A 319 -0.16 13.83 3.20
N ASP A 320 0.34 14.74 3.99
CA ASP A 320 0.36 16.19 3.72
C ASP A 320 1.53 16.50 2.78
N TYR A 321 1.34 16.29 1.45
CA TYR A 321 2.43 16.47 0.49
C TYR A 321 2.73 17.94 0.17
N ASN A 322 1.76 18.81 0.40
CA ASN A 322 1.87 20.25 0.08
C ASN A 322 2.18 21.11 1.31
N ASN A 323 2.32 20.50 2.50
CA ASN A 323 2.62 21.14 3.78
C ASN A 323 1.59 22.20 4.22
N ASP A 324 0.30 22.02 3.84
CA ASP A 324 -0.79 22.91 4.24
C ASP A 324 -1.45 22.52 5.57
N GLN A 325 -0.98 21.45 6.20
CA GLN A 325 -1.46 20.84 7.43
C GLN A 325 -2.86 20.20 7.29
N MET A 326 -3.24 19.81 6.09
CA MET A 326 -4.32 18.88 5.82
C MET A 326 -3.73 17.65 5.13
N MET A 327 -4.30 16.50 5.44
CA MET A 327 -3.81 15.24 4.85
C MET A 327 -4.43 15.05 3.48
N ASP A 328 -3.62 14.66 2.52
CA ASP A 328 -3.97 14.48 1.12
C ASP A 328 -3.93 13.00 0.71
N LEU A 329 -4.43 12.68 -0.47
CA LEU A 329 -4.49 11.32 -1.01
C LEU A 329 -3.81 11.22 -2.37
N TYR A 330 -3.17 10.08 -2.60
CA TYR A 330 -2.86 9.63 -3.95
C TYR A 330 -3.44 8.24 -4.17
N VAL A 331 -4.03 8.02 -5.35
CA VAL A 331 -4.60 6.74 -5.77
C VAL A 331 -4.02 6.38 -7.14
N SER A 332 -3.33 5.25 -7.21
CA SER A 332 -2.85 4.70 -8.47
C SER A 332 -3.96 3.95 -9.21
N ASN A 333 -3.97 4.04 -10.53
CA ASN A 333 -5.03 3.49 -11.37
C ASN A 333 -4.49 2.62 -12.51
N TYR A 334 -5.41 2.05 -13.28
CA TYR A 334 -5.12 1.23 -14.44
C TYR A 334 -4.62 2.06 -15.64
N THR A 335 -3.88 1.43 -16.55
CA THR A 335 -3.35 2.08 -17.77
C THR A 335 -4.44 2.77 -18.57
N GLY A 336 -4.17 3.98 -19.04
CA GLY A 336 -5.13 4.81 -19.77
C GLY A 336 -6.16 5.51 -18.89
N GLU A 337 -6.02 5.41 -17.57
CA GLU A 337 -6.75 6.15 -16.56
C GLU A 337 -5.78 7.11 -15.85
N ALA A 338 -6.28 8.22 -15.33
CA ALA A 338 -5.42 9.15 -14.61
C ALA A 338 -5.26 8.70 -13.16
N ASP A 339 -4.03 8.59 -12.70
CA ASP A 339 -3.79 8.51 -11.27
C ASP A 339 -4.29 9.79 -10.59
N LEU A 340 -4.81 9.65 -9.37
CA LEU A 340 -5.45 10.75 -8.68
C LEU A 340 -4.55 11.28 -7.57
N LEU A 341 -3.98 12.47 -7.78
CA LEU A 341 -3.46 13.30 -6.68
C LEU A 341 -4.61 14.18 -6.20
N LEU A 342 -4.99 14.06 -4.94
CA LEU A 342 -6.21 14.62 -4.37
C LEU A 342 -5.86 15.43 -3.13
N THR A 343 -6.02 16.75 -3.22
CA THR A 343 -5.79 17.67 -2.11
C THR A 343 -7.06 17.82 -1.27
N MET A 344 -6.95 17.71 0.04
CA MET A 344 -8.05 18.02 0.95
C MET A 344 -8.30 19.53 0.93
N VAL A 345 -9.56 19.93 0.75
CA VAL A 345 -9.95 21.35 0.68
C VAL A 345 -10.95 21.78 1.74
N ASP A 346 -11.57 20.84 2.43
CA ASP A 346 -12.50 21.11 3.52
C ASP A 346 -12.64 19.92 4.47
N ASN A 347 -12.34 20.16 5.74
CA ASN A 347 -12.60 19.23 6.85
C ASN A 347 -13.48 19.90 7.95
N THR A 348 -14.24 20.95 7.61
CA THR A 348 -15.09 21.66 8.55
C THR A 348 -16.34 20.86 8.91
N SER A 349 -16.97 21.21 10.05
CA SER A 349 -18.19 20.55 10.50
C SER A 349 -19.33 20.71 9.51
N SER A 350 -20.08 19.64 9.27
CA SER A 350 -21.32 19.69 8.52
C SER A 350 -22.34 20.64 9.14
N ASN A 351 -23.38 21.04 8.38
CA ASN A 351 -24.42 21.96 8.86
C ASN A 351 -25.19 21.47 10.09
N ASP A 352 -25.15 20.16 10.40
CA ASP A 352 -25.75 19.56 11.60
C ASP A 352 -24.78 19.47 12.79
N GLY A 353 -23.48 19.80 12.58
CA GLY A 353 -22.43 19.85 13.60
C GLY A 353 -22.04 18.48 14.18
N LYS A 354 -22.47 17.37 13.55
CA LYS A 354 -22.26 16.02 14.09
C LYS A 354 -21.12 15.26 13.43
N VAL A 355 -20.89 15.52 12.16
CA VAL A 355 -19.80 14.88 11.39
C VAL A 355 -19.11 15.99 10.62
N LYS A 356 -17.80 16.08 10.71
CA LYS A 356 -17.03 16.97 9.85
C LYS A 356 -17.04 16.44 8.41
N ASN A 357 -16.80 17.30 7.46
CA ASN A 357 -16.64 16.92 6.05
C ASN A 357 -15.23 16.38 5.81
N ALA A 358 -15.10 15.59 4.75
CA ALA A 358 -13.83 15.21 4.15
C ALA A 358 -13.99 15.43 2.64
N ILE A 359 -13.55 16.58 2.15
CA ILE A 359 -13.74 16.97 0.73
C ILE A 359 -12.38 17.13 0.07
N PHE A 360 -12.20 16.42 -1.02
CA PHE A 360 -10.97 16.37 -1.80
C PHE A 360 -11.23 16.93 -3.20
N MET A 361 -10.20 17.54 -3.77
CA MET A 361 -10.19 17.99 -5.16
C MET A 361 -8.93 17.48 -5.86
N ALA A 362 -9.08 17.07 -7.11
CA ALA A 362 -7.94 16.67 -7.92
C ALA A 362 -6.96 17.83 -8.11
N ASP A 363 -5.69 17.57 -7.84
CA ASP A 363 -4.61 18.51 -8.11
C ASP A 363 -4.10 18.34 -9.54
N PHE A 364 -4.06 19.43 -10.29
CA PHE A 364 -3.56 19.50 -11.67
C PHE A 364 -2.28 20.36 -11.79
N GLU A 365 -1.71 20.80 -10.66
CA GLU A 365 -0.50 21.63 -10.68
C GLU A 365 0.76 20.82 -10.97
N SER A 366 0.69 19.49 -10.82
CA SER A 366 1.77 18.55 -11.10
C SER A 366 1.45 17.62 -12.29
N PRO A 367 1.34 18.16 -13.53
CA PRO A 367 0.94 17.36 -14.70
C PRO A 367 1.93 16.25 -15.07
N ILE A 368 3.15 16.30 -14.53
CA ILE A 368 4.18 15.28 -14.73
C ILE A 368 3.74 13.93 -14.18
N ILE A 369 2.99 13.90 -13.07
CA ILE A 369 2.43 12.67 -12.50
C ILE A 369 1.58 11.96 -13.55
N GLN A 370 0.53 12.62 -14.04
CA GLN A 370 -0.36 12.05 -15.05
C GLN A 370 0.36 11.68 -16.35
N GLN A 371 1.35 12.47 -16.79
CA GLN A 371 2.11 12.17 -18.00
C GLN A 371 2.92 10.88 -17.89
N LYS A 372 3.42 10.57 -16.70
CA LYS A 372 4.26 9.40 -16.45
C LYS A 372 3.46 8.16 -16.08
N THR A 373 2.38 8.32 -15.35
CA THR A 373 1.56 7.20 -14.89
C THR A 373 0.48 6.77 -15.87
N TRP A 374 -0.02 7.66 -16.75
CA TRP A 374 -1.01 7.33 -17.77
C TRP A 374 -0.74 6.06 -18.60
N PRO A 375 0.50 5.78 -19.07
CA PRO A 375 0.80 4.56 -19.80
C PRO A 375 1.05 3.33 -18.90
N LEU A 376 1.14 3.49 -17.59
CA LEU A 376 1.44 2.43 -16.64
C LEU A 376 0.16 1.78 -16.11
N VAL A 377 0.30 0.65 -15.45
CA VAL A 377 -0.61 0.23 -14.38
C VAL A 377 0.12 0.51 -13.07
N GLY A 378 -0.39 1.46 -12.28
CA GLY A 378 0.17 1.81 -10.97
C GLY A 378 -0.33 0.85 -9.89
N TRP A 379 0.56 0.39 -9.00
CA TRP A 379 0.25 -0.53 -7.91
C TRP A 379 0.65 0.06 -6.56
N GLY A 380 1.64 -0.54 -5.90
CA GLY A 380 2.15 -0.04 -4.63
C GLY A 380 2.63 1.40 -4.74
N THR A 381 2.24 2.24 -3.80
CA THR A 381 2.57 3.67 -3.78
C THR A 381 2.80 4.14 -2.35
N GLY A 382 3.54 5.24 -2.18
CA GLY A 382 3.78 5.86 -0.88
C GLY A 382 4.17 7.33 -1.00
N PHE A 383 3.64 8.14 -0.06
CA PHE A 383 4.17 9.46 0.25
C PHE A 383 5.25 9.32 1.31
N VAL A 384 6.50 9.56 0.96
CA VAL A 384 7.67 9.33 1.82
C VAL A 384 8.69 10.44 1.62
N ASP A 385 9.25 10.98 2.70
CA ASP A 385 10.37 11.92 2.65
C ASP A 385 11.68 11.13 2.49
N LEU A 386 12.12 10.96 1.24
CA LEU A 386 13.21 10.03 0.87
C LEU A 386 14.60 10.64 1.00
N ASP A 387 14.74 11.96 1.07
CA ASP A 387 16.02 12.65 1.29
C ASP A 387 16.09 13.48 2.56
N ASN A 388 15.09 13.30 3.41
CA ASN A 388 14.97 13.96 4.71
C ASN A 388 14.88 15.50 4.62
N ASP A 389 14.35 16.05 3.52
CA ASP A 389 14.30 17.49 3.27
C ASP A 389 13.02 18.17 3.83
N THR A 390 12.13 17.43 4.47
CA THR A 390 10.83 17.81 5.07
C THR A 390 9.62 17.67 4.15
N ASP A 391 9.80 17.42 2.89
CA ASP A 391 8.74 17.37 1.89
C ASP A 391 8.49 15.91 1.47
N LEU A 392 7.22 15.49 1.32
CA LEU A 392 6.89 14.12 0.95
C LEU A 392 7.04 13.91 -0.55
N ASP A 393 7.89 12.97 -0.95
CA ASP A 393 8.02 12.46 -2.30
C ASP A 393 6.94 11.43 -2.59
N LEU A 394 6.74 11.10 -3.87
CA LEU A 394 5.77 10.11 -4.30
C LEU A 394 6.44 9.01 -5.13
N PHE A 395 6.33 7.78 -4.65
CA PHE A 395 6.75 6.58 -5.38
C PHE A 395 5.54 5.81 -5.92
N VAL A 396 5.66 5.24 -7.14
CA VAL A 396 4.65 4.39 -7.79
C VAL A 396 5.31 3.19 -8.42
N ALA A 397 4.93 1.99 -8.00
CA ALA A 397 5.34 0.74 -8.63
C ALA A 397 4.56 0.49 -9.93
N GLY A 398 5.27 0.21 -11.03
CA GLY A 398 4.68 -0.01 -12.36
C GLY A 398 4.75 -1.46 -12.81
N GLY A 399 3.69 -1.96 -13.47
CA GLY A 399 3.68 -3.30 -14.05
C GLY A 399 2.32 -3.66 -14.64
N HIS A 400 2.26 -3.98 -15.94
CA HIS A 400 1.00 -4.37 -16.58
C HIS A 400 0.49 -5.74 -16.10
N LEU A 401 -0.78 -6.01 -16.38
CA LEU A 401 -1.35 -7.34 -16.30
C LEU A 401 -0.86 -8.20 -17.47
N ASN A 402 -0.51 -9.45 -17.21
CA ASN A 402 -0.05 -10.38 -18.24
C ASN A 402 -1.08 -10.53 -19.39
N GLY A 403 -0.60 -10.53 -20.62
CA GLY A 403 -1.44 -10.75 -21.80
C GLY A 403 -2.19 -9.54 -22.37
N VAL A 404 -2.07 -8.35 -21.77
CA VAL A 404 -2.78 -7.14 -22.24
C VAL A 404 -1.96 -6.35 -23.27
N SER A 405 -0.64 -6.32 -23.13
CA SER A 405 0.28 -5.68 -24.09
C SER A 405 1.50 -6.56 -24.33
N GLY A 406 2.19 -6.42 -25.44
CA GLY A 406 3.30 -7.31 -25.81
C GLY A 406 4.50 -7.33 -24.84
N ASP A 407 4.69 -6.31 -24.01
CA ASP A 407 5.65 -6.27 -22.90
C ASP A 407 4.89 -5.79 -21.66
N ASN A 408 4.73 -6.68 -20.66
CA ASN A 408 3.97 -6.39 -19.44
C ASN A 408 4.83 -5.77 -18.34
N ARG A 409 6.11 -5.55 -18.62
CA ARG A 409 7.06 -4.95 -17.68
C ARG A 409 7.03 -3.44 -17.82
N ASP A 410 7.05 -2.76 -16.68
CA ASP A 410 7.20 -1.32 -16.59
C ASP A 410 8.32 -0.93 -15.63
N PHE A 411 8.72 0.35 -15.71
CA PHE A 411 9.58 0.96 -14.71
C PHE A 411 8.74 1.45 -13.54
N ASN A 412 9.35 1.45 -12.37
CA ASN A 412 8.86 2.24 -11.24
C ASN A 412 9.04 3.73 -11.55
N VAL A 413 8.21 4.57 -10.93
CA VAL A 413 8.29 6.02 -11.08
C VAL A 413 8.49 6.65 -9.71
N LEU A 414 9.46 7.58 -9.63
CA LEU A 414 9.69 8.41 -8.48
C LEU A 414 9.50 9.88 -8.85
N PHE A 415 8.65 10.54 -8.11
CA PHE A 415 8.41 11.97 -8.18
C PHE A 415 8.97 12.63 -6.93
N GLU A 416 10.02 13.43 -7.10
CA GLU A 416 10.63 14.23 -6.05
C GLU A 416 9.82 15.53 -5.87
N ASN A 417 9.44 15.85 -4.64
CA ASN A 417 8.75 17.07 -4.29
C ASN A 417 9.74 18.24 -4.26
N THR A 418 9.33 19.37 -4.79
CA THR A 418 10.20 20.58 -4.85
C THR A 418 10.01 21.53 -3.69
N GLY A 419 9.28 21.12 -2.66
CA GLY A 419 9.02 21.90 -1.45
C GLY A 419 7.92 22.95 -1.57
N ASP A 420 7.25 22.99 -2.72
CA ASP A 420 6.09 23.87 -2.97
C ASP A 420 4.83 23.09 -3.37
N GLY A 421 4.80 21.79 -3.05
CA GLY A 421 3.71 20.86 -3.40
C GLY A 421 3.71 20.44 -4.87
N LYS A 422 4.82 20.68 -5.60
CA LYS A 422 4.97 20.26 -6.99
C LYS A 422 6.04 19.18 -7.12
N PHE A 423 5.87 18.37 -8.13
CA PHE A 423 6.71 17.21 -8.37
C PHE A 423 7.54 17.31 -9.64
N ILE A 424 8.73 16.76 -9.59
CA ILE A 424 9.58 16.49 -10.76
C ILE A 424 9.82 14.98 -10.89
N ASP A 425 10.01 14.50 -12.12
CA ASP A 425 10.34 13.09 -12.36
C ASP A 425 11.82 12.85 -12.09
N SER A 426 12.12 12.16 -11.00
CA SER A 426 13.46 11.75 -10.58
C SER A 426 13.76 10.26 -10.82
N SER A 427 12.89 9.53 -11.52
CA SER A 427 13.00 8.08 -11.72
C SER A 427 14.35 7.65 -12.31
N GLU A 428 14.87 8.39 -13.30
CA GLU A 428 16.15 8.08 -13.94
C GLU A 428 17.34 8.49 -13.06
N THR A 429 17.26 9.64 -12.41
CA THR A 429 18.38 10.22 -11.64
C THR A 429 18.54 9.58 -10.28
N SER A 430 17.47 9.05 -9.67
CA SER A 430 17.50 8.37 -8.37
C SER A 430 17.97 6.91 -8.43
N GLY A 431 18.00 6.30 -9.61
CA GLY A 431 18.38 4.90 -9.76
C GLY A 431 17.23 3.89 -9.65
N VAL A 432 15.98 4.32 -9.36
CA VAL A 432 14.86 3.37 -9.24
C VAL A 432 14.56 2.60 -10.54
N ILE A 433 14.94 3.14 -11.70
CA ILE A 433 14.81 2.44 -12.98
C ILE A 433 16.03 1.57 -13.32
N ALA A 434 17.10 1.62 -12.53
CA ALA A 434 18.34 0.87 -12.83
C ALA A 434 18.14 -0.65 -12.75
N THR A 435 17.15 -1.11 -11.99
CA THR A 435 16.76 -2.53 -11.88
C THR A 435 16.04 -3.05 -13.13
N GLY A 436 15.76 -2.19 -14.09
CA GLY A 436 15.06 -2.52 -15.33
C GLY A 436 13.55 -2.56 -15.19
N LYS A 437 12.91 -2.91 -16.29
CA LYS A 437 11.46 -3.09 -16.32
C LYS A 437 11.07 -4.44 -15.71
N ARG A 438 10.04 -4.45 -14.85
CA ARG A 438 9.52 -5.64 -14.18
C ARG A 438 8.00 -5.59 -14.08
N ILE A 439 7.39 -6.63 -13.52
CA ILE A 439 5.95 -6.68 -13.21
C ILE A 439 5.80 -6.42 -11.72
N HIS A 440 5.98 -5.17 -11.33
CA HIS A 440 5.91 -4.79 -9.93
C HIS A 440 4.46 -4.80 -9.40
N ARG A 441 4.33 -4.97 -8.06
CA ARG A 441 3.06 -4.96 -7.32
C ARG A 441 3.19 -4.16 -6.04
N ALA A 442 3.19 -4.83 -4.90
CA ALA A 442 3.31 -4.20 -3.60
C ALA A 442 4.63 -3.44 -3.43
N THR A 443 4.57 -2.38 -2.66
CA THR A 443 5.75 -1.66 -2.14
C THR A 443 5.56 -1.45 -0.65
N ILE A 444 6.61 -1.67 0.12
CA ILE A 444 6.64 -1.43 1.56
C ILE A 444 7.83 -0.56 1.92
N PHE A 445 7.57 0.47 2.74
CA PHE A 445 8.54 1.46 3.16
C PHE A 445 8.95 1.24 4.62
N GLY A 446 10.24 1.41 4.94
CA GLY A 446 10.79 1.30 6.28
C GLY A 446 12.30 1.44 6.27
N ASP A 447 12.87 1.99 7.33
CA ASP A 447 14.33 2.11 7.55
C ASP A 447 14.82 0.78 8.14
N TYR A 448 15.15 -0.20 7.26
CA TYR A 448 15.44 -1.57 7.70
C TYR A 448 16.83 -1.74 8.32
N ASP A 449 17.77 -0.84 8.04
CA ASP A 449 19.14 -0.89 8.58
C ASP A 449 19.40 0.17 9.66
N ASN A 450 18.35 0.93 10.02
CA ASN A 450 18.36 1.97 11.06
C ASN A 450 19.37 3.11 10.81
N ASP A 451 19.66 3.43 9.53
CA ASP A 451 20.54 4.55 9.17
C ASP A 451 19.83 5.92 9.20
N GLY A 452 18.50 5.93 9.34
CA GLY A 452 17.67 7.12 9.42
C GLY A 452 17.14 7.61 8.08
N LYS A 453 17.28 6.84 7.04
CA LYS A 453 16.67 7.08 5.73
C LYS A 453 15.66 5.97 5.45
N VAL A 454 14.61 6.33 4.75
CA VAL A 454 13.59 5.33 4.42
C VAL A 454 14.02 4.54 3.19
N ASP A 455 14.13 3.23 3.37
CA ASP A 455 14.31 2.23 2.33
C ASP A 455 12.96 1.65 1.91
N PHE A 456 12.95 0.83 0.86
CA PHE A 456 11.73 0.13 0.49
C PHE A 456 11.99 -1.17 -0.28
N TYR A 457 11.06 -2.11 -0.10
CA TYR A 457 11.03 -3.34 -0.89
C TYR A 457 9.88 -3.30 -1.89
N VAL A 458 10.16 -3.68 -3.15
CA VAL A 458 9.15 -3.77 -4.21
C VAL A 458 9.01 -5.22 -4.65
N VAL A 459 7.80 -5.73 -4.55
CA VAL A 459 7.43 -7.06 -5.02
C VAL A 459 7.44 -7.10 -6.55
N ASN A 460 8.02 -8.16 -7.12
CA ASN A 460 7.98 -8.43 -8.55
C ASN A 460 7.26 -9.76 -8.80
N ASN A 461 6.11 -9.73 -9.46
CA ASN A 461 5.30 -10.92 -9.75
C ASN A 461 5.92 -11.86 -10.81
N GLY A 462 7.12 -11.51 -11.29
CA GLY A 462 7.80 -12.28 -12.31
C GLY A 462 7.16 -12.17 -13.69
N GLU A 463 7.89 -12.58 -14.70
CA GLU A 463 7.42 -12.63 -16.07
C GLU A 463 7.05 -14.08 -16.44
N GLU A 464 5.88 -14.29 -17.03
CA GLU A 464 5.58 -15.51 -17.78
C GLU A 464 6.31 -15.50 -19.14
N SER A 465 7.59 -15.16 -19.17
CA SER A 465 8.33 -15.26 -20.43
C SER A 465 8.82 -16.70 -20.65
N TYR A 466 8.86 -17.09 -21.91
CA TYR A 466 9.47 -18.35 -22.38
C TYR A 466 10.98 -18.43 -22.13
N GLU A 467 11.57 -17.37 -21.56
CA GLU A 467 12.99 -17.29 -21.30
C GLU A 467 13.28 -17.81 -19.88
N GLU A 468 14.18 -18.78 -19.78
CA GLU A 468 14.64 -19.37 -18.50
C GLU A 468 15.26 -18.35 -17.52
N ASP A 469 15.54 -17.13 -17.99
CA ASP A 469 16.24 -16.08 -17.27
C ASP A 469 15.31 -14.93 -16.79
N SER A 470 13.98 -15.11 -16.70
CA SER A 470 13.11 -14.05 -16.16
C SER A 470 13.37 -13.84 -14.67
N ASP A 471 13.85 -12.65 -14.31
CA ASP A 471 14.09 -12.28 -12.92
C ASP A 471 12.73 -12.10 -12.19
N ARG A 472 12.48 -12.95 -11.18
CA ARG A 472 11.24 -12.99 -10.38
C ARG A 472 11.43 -12.49 -8.97
N HIS A 473 12.63 -12.07 -8.67
CA HIS A 473 12.94 -11.52 -7.37
C HIS A 473 12.38 -10.10 -7.26
N GLY A 474 11.92 -9.75 -6.08
CA GLY A 474 11.64 -8.36 -5.72
C GLY A 474 12.91 -7.53 -5.70
N VAL A 475 12.78 -6.27 -5.36
CA VAL A 475 13.91 -5.33 -5.29
C VAL A 475 13.95 -4.73 -3.90
N LEU A 476 15.08 -4.84 -3.20
CA LEU A 476 15.35 -4.10 -1.97
C LEU A 476 16.12 -2.84 -2.33
N TYR A 477 15.43 -1.71 -2.36
CA TYR A 477 16.03 -0.41 -2.59
C TYR A 477 16.58 0.15 -1.28
N HIS A 478 17.90 0.10 -1.13
CA HIS A 478 18.60 0.79 -0.07
C HIS A 478 18.78 2.26 -0.45
N ASN A 479 18.51 3.14 0.49
CA ASN A 479 18.53 4.57 0.30
C ASN A 479 19.93 5.16 0.52
N ASP A 480 20.65 5.36 -0.59
CA ASP A 480 21.97 5.97 -0.63
C ASP A 480 21.93 7.50 -0.79
N SER A 481 20.79 8.14 -0.55
CA SER A 481 20.59 9.58 -0.73
C SER A 481 21.71 10.38 -0.08
N THR A 482 22.23 11.35 -0.84
CA THR A 482 23.39 12.13 -0.42
C THR A 482 22.95 13.40 0.30
N GLY A 483 23.55 13.65 1.43
CA GLY A 483 23.27 14.84 2.26
C GLY A 483 23.45 14.55 3.74
N ASP A 484 23.60 15.61 4.53
CA ASP A 484 23.66 15.52 6.00
C ASP A 484 22.30 15.93 6.61
N ALA A 485 21.19 15.64 5.90
CA ALA A 485 19.86 15.96 6.39
C ALA A 485 19.53 15.16 7.65
N ASN A 486 18.87 15.81 8.60
CA ASN A 486 18.52 15.21 9.88
C ASN A 486 17.15 14.53 9.78
N TYR A 487 16.85 13.66 10.74
CA TYR A 487 15.59 12.94 10.82
C TYR A 487 15.09 12.77 12.26
N LEU A 488 13.84 12.36 12.40
CA LEU A 488 13.26 11.81 13.62
C LEU A 488 12.38 10.62 13.27
N LYS A 489 12.60 9.47 13.91
CA LYS A 489 11.68 8.34 13.88
C LYS A 489 10.88 8.29 15.18
N VAL A 490 9.60 7.95 15.10
CA VAL A 490 8.71 7.85 16.26
C VAL A 490 8.04 6.48 16.26
N ARG A 491 8.29 5.69 17.30
CA ARG A 491 7.57 4.45 17.57
C ARG A 491 6.57 4.71 18.70
N LEU A 492 5.34 4.30 18.48
CA LEU A 492 4.22 4.58 19.36
C LEU A 492 3.73 3.30 20.06
N GLN A 493 3.30 3.44 21.30
CA GLN A 493 2.66 2.36 22.03
C GLN A 493 1.45 2.89 22.80
N GLY A 494 0.26 2.42 22.47
CA GLY A 494 -0.96 2.66 23.23
C GLY A 494 -0.98 1.91 24.55
N THR A 495 -1.76 2.40 25.48
CA THR A 495 -2.03 1.74 26.79
C THR A 495 -3.49 1.80 27.18
N THR A 496 -4.23 2.79 26.69
CA THR A 496 -5.69 2.95 26.80
C THR A 496 -6.33 3.05 25.41
N SER A 497 -5.57 3.38 24.42
CA SER A 497 -5.84 3.19 23.00
C SER A 497 -5.32 1.82 22.58
N ASN A 498 -5.62 1.38 21.35
CA ASN A 498 -5.03 0.18 20.78
C ASN A 498 -3.49 0.21 20.89
N ARG A 499 -2.86 -0.95 21.07
CA ARG A 499 -1.45 -1.00 21.40
C ARG A 499 -0.54 -0.49 20.30
N ASP A 500 -0.85 -0.73 19.04
CA ASP A 500 -0.11 -0.17 17.90
C ASP A 500 -0.29 1.33 17.75
N ALA A 501 -1.25 1.92 18.49
CA ALA A 501 -1.59 3.34 18.43
C ALA A 501 -2.02 3.82 17.03
N PHE A 502 -2.58 2.95 16.18
CA PHE A 502 -3.18 3.37 14.91
C PHE A 502 -4.27 4.42 15.14
N GLY A 503 -4.28 5.47 14.32
CA GLY A 503 -5.09 6.67 14.48
C GLY A 503 -4.40 7.78 15.29
N THR A 504 -3.14 7.61 15.70
CA THR A 504 -2.38 8.68 16.36
C THR A 504 -1.94 9.73 15.35
N LYS A 505 -2.23 10.99 15.66
CA LYS A 505 -1.78 12.14 14.88
C LYS A 505 -0.56 12.79 15.51
N LEU A 506 0.44 13.07 14.69
CA LEU A 506 1.67 13.72 15.09
C LEU A 506 1.83 15.04 14.36
N LYS A 507 2.14 16.09 15.11
CA LYS A 507 2.50 17.40 14.56
C LYS A 507 3.87 17.80 15.07
N LEU A 508 4.83 17.88 14.16
CA LEU A 508 6.20 18.27 14.43
C LEU A 508 6.43 19.71 13.99
N VAL A 509 7.12 20.49 14.83
CA VAL A 509 7.57 21.86 14.52
C VAL A 509 9.07 21.94 14.70
N ALA A 510 9.78 22.34 13.65
CA ALA A 510 11.22 22.58 13.66
C ALA A 510 11.53 23.87 12.89
N GLY A 511 11.87 24.95 13.60
CA GLY A 511 12.04 26.29 13.01
C GLY A 511 10.75 26.82 12.39
N ASP A 512 10.78 27.09 11.09
CA ASP A 512 9.65 27.56 10.30
C ASP A 512 8.85 26.44 9.62
N LYS A 513 9.31 25.19 9.72
CA LYS A 513 8.65 24.03 9.14
C LYS A 513 7.69 23.38 10.15
N THR A 514 6.53 23.03 9.65
CA THR A 514 5.54 22.24 10.40
C THR A 514 5.13 21.07 9.53
N GLN A 515 5.24 19.87 10.07
CA GLN A 515 4.83 18.63 9.40
C GLN A 515 3.75 17.95 10.22
N ILE A 516 2.80 17.32 9.56
CA ILE A 516 1.80 16.45 10.18
C ILE A 516 1.91 15.04 9.59
N ARG A 517 1.67 14.04 10.42
CA ARG A 517 1.56 12.62 10.04
C ARG A 517 0.45 11.99 10.84
N GLU A 518 -0.16 10.99 10.29
CA GLU A 518 -1.07 10.10 11.00
C GLU A 518 -0.52 8.68 10.92
N HIS A 519 -0.51 7.99 12.04
CA HIS A 519 -0.09 6.59 12.10
C HIS A 519 -1.28 5.70 11.72
N VAL A 520 -1.26 5.16 10.53
CA VAL A 520 -2.39 4.44 9.91
C VAL A 520 -2.05 3.00 9.55
N SER A 521 -3.08 2.21 9.31
CA SER A 521 -2.98 0.87 8.72
C SER A 521 -3.56 0.86 7.31
N GLY A 522 -2.96 0.07 6.40
CA GLY A 522 -3.52 -0.19 5.07
C GLY A 522 -3.06 0.75 3.95
N GLU A 523 -1.94 1.46 4.10
CA GLU A 523 -1.33 2.20 3.00
C GLU A 523 -0.65 1.28 1.97
N GLY A 524 -0.49 1.79 0.74
CA GLY A 524 0.17 1.09 -0.35
C GLY A 524 -0.79 0.18 -1.12
N TYR A 525 -0.35 -1.02 -1.42
CA TYR A 525 -1.11 -2.04 -2.15
C TYR A 525 -0.83 -3.43 -1.57
N PHE A 526 -1.83 -4.08 -1.00
CA PHE A 526 -1.76 -5.45 -0.45
C PHE A 526 -0.69 -5.67 0.62
N SER A 527 -0.24 -4.63 1.32
CA SER A 527 0.98 -4.63 2.10
C SER A 527 0.88 -3.85 3.40
N SER A 528 1.90 -4.02 4.27
CA SER A 528 2.09 -3.24 5.48
C SER A 528 3.47 -2.61 5.53
N ASN A 529 3.52 -1.28 5.66
CA ASN A 529 4.74 -0.53 5.93
C ASN A 529 5.25 -0.79 7.35
N ALA A 530 6.49 -0.36 7.62
CA ALA A 530 7.03 -0.32 8.97
C ALA A 530 6.15 0.55 9.89
N GLN A 531 5.94 0.08 11.13
CA GLN A 531 5.07 0.75 12.10
C GLN A 531 5.76 1.92 12.82
N GLU A 532 6.66 2.60 12.16
CA GLU A 532 7.26 3.83 12.67
C GLU A 532 6.88 5.04 11.82
N VAL A 533 6.71 6.17 12.48
CA VAL A 533 6.43 7.43 11.79
C VAL A 533 7.74 8.19 11.59
N HIS A 534 8.08 8.44 10.34
CA HIS A 534 9.32 9.10 9.94
C HIS A 534 9.07 10.58 9.62
N PHE A 535 10.02 11.44 10.03
CA PHE A 535 10.10 12.85 9.70
C PHE A 535 11.51 13.19 9.23
N GLY A 536 11.66 13.65 8.00
CA GLY A 536 12.86 14.37 7.61
C GLY A 536 12.86 15.77 8.24
N LEU A 537 14.04 16.30 8.52
CA LEU A 537 14.22 17.55 9.26
C LEU A 537 15.11 18.54 8.52
N GLY A 538 15.64 18.17 7.34
CA GLY A 538 16.60 18.99 6.62
C GLY A 538 17.79 19.37 7.50
N ASP A 539 18.11 20.65 7.53
CA ASP A 539 19.21 21.21 8.33
C ASP A 539 18.87 21.53 9.80
N ALA A 540 17.63 21.24 10.26
CA ALA A 540 17.19 21.56 11.61
C ALA A 540 18.07 20.89 12.67
N LYS A 541 18.62 21.67 13.60
CA LYS A 541 19.49 21.17 14.68
C LYS A 541 18.73 20.88 15.98
N GLN A 542 17.45 21.21 16.01
CA GLN A 542 16.56 21.02 17.14
C GLN A 542 15.12 20.96 16.64
N ILE A 543 14.31 20.14 17.28
CA ILE A 543 12.85 20.09 17.09
C ILE A 543 12.24 20.90 18.24
N ASP A 544 11.48 21.94 17.90
CA ASP A 544 10.86 22.83 18.88
C ASP A 544 9.75 22.15 19.67
N SER A 545 8.92 21.37 18.96
CA SER A 545 7.87 20.58 19.59
C SER A 545 7.41 19.42 18.72
N LEU A 546 7.03 18.32 19.38
CA LEU A 546 6.26 17.22 18.83
C LEU A 546 4.96 17.12 19.63
N THR A 547 3.84 17.37 18.98
CA THR A 547 2.50 17.19 19.53
C THR A 547 1.97 15.83 19.09
N ILE A 548 1.59 14.99 20.04
CA ILE A 548 1.01 13.67 19.83
C ILE A 548 -0.45 13.72 20.26
N THR A 549 -1.38 13.45 19.35
CA THR A 549 -2.80 13.25 19.66
C THR A 549 -3.13 11.78 19.49
N TRP A 550 -3.34 11.10 20.61
CA TRP A 550 -3.66 9.67 20.65
C TRP A 550 -5.07 9.39 20.12
N PRO A 551 -5.39 8.15 19.70
CA PRO A 551 -6.73 7.79 19.16
C PRO A 551 -7.90 8.17 20.09
N ASN A 552 -7.68 8.12 21.40
CA ASN A 552 -8.69 8.57 22.39
C ASN A 552 -8.79 10.10 22.55
N GLY A 553 -8.18 10.89 21.66
CA GLY A 553 -8.21 12.34 21.63
C GLY A 553 -7.33 13.06 22.68
N LYS A 554 -6.61 12.32 23.52
CA LYS A 554 -5.69 12.94 24.48
C LYS A 554 -4.40 13.39 23.80
N THR A 555 -3.89 14.52 24.22
CA THR A 555 -2.73 15.16 23.61
C THR A 555 -1.56 15.26 24.57
N LYS A 556 -0.34 15.01 24.08
CA LYS A 556 0.94 15.21 24.76
C LYS A 556 1.84 16.06 23.90
N ILE A 557 2.54 17.02 24.50
CA ILE A 557 3.54 17.85 23.82
C ILE A 557 4.91 17.56 24.41
N ILE A 558 5.87 17.27 23.55
CA ILE A 558 7.28 17.08 23.91
C ILE A 558 8.07 18.21 23.25
N THR A 559 9.03 18.79 23.99
CA THR A 559 9.89 19.88 23.51
C THR A 559 11.35 19.50 23.70
N ASP A 560 12.24 20.30 23.11
CA ASP A 560 13.70 20.12 23.22
C ASP A 560 14.20 18.76 22.73
N ILE A 561 13.60 18.26 21.64
CA ILE A 561 13.97 16.99 21.02
C ILE A 561 15.17 17.22 20.11
N LYS A 562 16.16 16.34 20.20
CA LYS A 562 17.31 16.34 19.27
C LYS A 562 16.96 15.57 17.98
N PRO A 563 17.51 15.95 16.84
CA PRO A 563 17.40 15.15 15.63
C PRO A 563 18.25 13.86 15.70
N ASN A 564 18.11 13.02 14.68
CA ASN A 564 18.86 11.79 14.44
C ASN A 564 18.72 10.76 15.58
N GLN A 565 17.48 10.43 15.88
CA GLN A 565 17.14 9.41 16.85
C GLN A 565 15.76 8.80 16.61
N THR A 566 15.54 7.62 17.21
CA THR A 566 14.21 7.03 17.33
C THR A 566 13.65 7.35 18.72
N LEU A 567 12.45 7.94 18.77
CA LEU A 567 11.71 8.13 20.01
C LEU A 567 10.70 7.01 20.20
N PHE A 568 10.84 6.28 21.30
CA PHE A 568 9.82 5.34 21.73
C PHE A 568 8.85 6.04 22.70
N LEU A 569 7.61 6.22 22.28
CA LEU A 569 6.61 6.99 23.02
C LEU A 569 5.46 6.09 23.48
N VAL A 570 5.36 5.93 24.78
CA VAL A 570 4.25 5.20 25.41
C VAL A 570 3.16 6.19 25.81
N GLU A 571 1.91 5.83 25.53
CA GLU A 571 0.74 6.57 25.97
C GLU A 571 0.68 6.59 27.51
N THR A 572 1.11 7.66 28.11
CA THR A 572 1.10 7.84 29.58
C THR A 572 0.39 9.15 29.92
N PHE A 573 -0.63 9.05 30.75
CA PHE A 573 -1.27 10.22 31.34
C PHE A 573 -1.01 10.23 32.83
N THR A 574 -0.45 11.34 33.32
CA THR A 574 -0.38 11.59 34.76
C THR A 574 -1.82 11.82 35.22
N PRO A 575 -2.32 11.08 36.23
CA PRO A 575 -3.68 11.23 36.73
C PRO A 575 -3.97 12.64 37.26
#